data_c56e48d0c452f0651cc6572698cb51f8
#
_entry.id   c56e48d0c452f0651cc6572698cb51f8
#
_cell.length_a   1.000
_cell.length_b   1.000
_cell.length_c   1.000
_cell.angle_alpha   90.00
_cell.angle_beta   90.00
_cell.angle_gamma   90.00
#
_symmetry.space_group_name_H-M   'P 1'
#
loop_
_entity.id
_entity.type
_entity.pdbx_description
1 polymer ?
#
loop_
_entity_poly.entity_id
_entity_poly.type
_entity_poly.pdbx_seq_one_letter_code
_entity_poly.pdbx_strand_id
1 'polypeptide(L)'
;MSTVELAGATILCAAPDPTTLTKAACIVVGAHGLDSLNAALDQTLTGHDTRTAAYQLAVDTARRFGADEKTAINIGLTVDIAVPIAFGLALGAVRVASVRIGRIRLMEHESVAGYKPGGHTLSRHVGLNEADLRTRLRNRPTLSGSSTFYNKHLAEDAISRALKFNAPYITNWAKTARASSKLNIDFFAGREVGFGIESATGPVIKTYKMRVVLELQMYNGKPYYVLTAFPILR
;
A
#
# COMPACT_ATOMS: atom_id res chain seq x y z
N MET A 1 13.14 16.01 -6.91
CA MET A 1 12.01 15.88 -5.95
C MET A 1 10.67 16.13 -6.66
N SER A 2 10.51 17.15 -7.46
CA SER A 2 9.27 17.55 -8.15
C SER A 2 8.59 16.46 -9.01
N THR A 3 9.34 15.60 -9.70
CA THR A 3 8.76 14.49 -10.49
C THR A 3 8.11 13.42 -9.60
N VAL A 4 8.67 13.17 -8.42
CA VAL A 4 8.10 12.24 -7.43
C VAL A 4 6.83 12.81 -6.80
N GLU A 5 6.79 14.12 -6.57
CA GLU A 5 5.62 14.83 -6.06
C GLU A 5 4.46 14.83 -7.06
N LEU A 6 4.74 15.08 -8.34
CA LEU A 6 3.75 15.04 -9.42
C LEU A 6 3.18 13.61 -9.61
N ALA A 7 4.03 12.59 -9.56
CA ALA A 7 3.57 11.20 -9.59
C ALA A 7 2.73 10.85 -8.35
N GLY A 8 3.11 11.37 -7.16
CA GLY A 8 2.32 11.23 -5.94
C GLY A 8 0.96 11.93 -6.01
N ALA A 9 0.91 13.13 -6.59
CA ALA A 9 -0.32 13.88 -6.80
C ALA A 9 -1.31 13.15 -7.72
N THR A 10 -0.84 12.57 -8.83
CA THR A 10 -1.70 11.81 -9.74
C THR A 10 -2.34 10.60 -9.07
N ILE A 11 -1.59 9.89 -8.23
CA ILE A 11 -2.12 8.76 -7.46
C ILE A 11 -3.20 9.22 -6.47
N LEU A 12 -3.00 10.37 -5.80
CA LEU A 12 -3.98 10.93 -4.88
C LEU A 12 -5.24 11.43 -5.58
N CYS A 13 -5.10 12.06 -6.75
CA CYS A 13 -6.24 12.49 -7.54
C CYS A 13 -7.13 11.34 -7.99
N ALA A 14 -6.52 10.20 -8.33
CA ALA A 14 -7.21 9.00 -8.79
C ALA A 14 -7.80 8.16 -7.66
N ALA A 15 -7.36 8.36 -6.41
CA ALA A 15 -7.83 7.56 -5.28
C ALA A 15 -9.32 7.80 -5.00
N PRO A 16 -10.15 6.76 -4.89
CA PRO A 16 -11.51 6.88 -4.42
C PRO A 16 -11.52 7.22 -2.92
N ASP A 17 -11.96 8.42 -2.59
CA ASP A 17 -11.99 8.92 -1.21
C ASP A 17 -13.31 9.65 -0.93
N PRO A 18 -14.16 9.11 -0.05
CA PRO A 18 -15.42 9.73 0.32
C PRO A 18 -15.24 11.00 1.19
N THR A 19 -14.03 11.22 1.76
CA THR A 19 -13.77 12.36 2.66
C THR A 19 -13.22 13.60 1.96
N THR A 20 -12.96 13.53 0.66
CA THR A 20 -12.32 14.60 -0.15
C THR A 20 -10.90 15.01 0.29
N LEU A 21 -10.36 14.43 1.37
CA LEU A 21 -9.02 14.74 1.89
C LEU A 21 -7.92 14.39 0.90
N THR A 22 -8.04 13.27 0.17
CA THR A 22 -7.07 12.90 -0.88
C THR A 22 -7.12 13.86 -2.05
N LYS A 23 -8.30 14.42 -2.38
CA LYS A 23 -8.45 15.42 -3.44
C LYS A 23 -7.81 16.75 -3.04
N ALA A 24 -8.02 17.20 -1.81
CA ALA A 24 -7.36 18.40 -1.28
C ALA A 24 -5.83 18.22 -1.24
N ALA A 25 -5.35 17.08 -0.75
CA ALA A 25 -3.92 16.76 -0.75
C ALA A 25 -3.33 16.67 -2.17
N CYS A 26 -4.07 16.11 -3.14
CA CYS A 26 -3.68 16.10 -4.55
C CYS A 26 -3.45 17.50 -5.10
N ILE A 27 -4.38 18.44 -4.84
CA ILE A 27 -4.27 19.83 -5.33
C ILE A 27 -3.04 20.52 -4.74
N VAL A 28 -2.85 20.41 -3.43
CA VAL A 28 -1.72 21.07 -2.73
C VAL A 28 -0.38 20.52 -3.24
N VAL A 29 -0.24 19.22 -3.37
CA VAL A 29 1.02 18.59 -3.79
C VAL A 29 1.26 18.75 -5.28
N GLY A 30 0.21 18.65 -6.08
CA GLY A 30 0.30 18.93 -7.52
C GLY A 30 0.76 20.35 -7.79
N ALA A 31 0.17 21.32 -7.09
CA ALA A 31 0.56 22.73 -7.19
C ALA A 31 2.02 22.97 -6.75
N HIS A 32 2.43 22.39 -5.60
CA HIS A 32 3.80 22.50 -5.11
C HIS A 32 4.82 21.81 -6.05
N GLY A 33 4.49 20.63 -6.56
CA GLY A 33 5.35 19.91 -7.51
C GLY A 33 5.52 20.63 -8.83
N LEU A 34 4.45 21.26 -9.36
CA LEU A 34 4.54 22.11 -10.57
C LEU A 34 5.35 23.36 -10.31
N ASP A 35 5.15 24.02 -9.18
CA ASP A 35 5.88 25.21 -8.76
C ASP A 35 7.39 24.91 -8.64
N SER A 36 7.75 23.81 -7.98
CA SER A 36 9.14 23.37 -7.86
C SER A 36 9.76 23.01 -9.23
N LEU A 37 8.97 22.42 -10.13
CA LEU A 37 9.44 22.12 -11.50
C LEU A 37 9.68 23.38 -12.31
N ASN A 38 8.76 24.34 -12.25
CA ASN A 38 8.92 25.62 -12.94
C ASN A 38 10.14 26.38 -12.42
N ALA A 39 10.33 26.48 -11.10
CA ALA A 39 11.50 27.11 -10.52
C ALA A 39 12.81 26.45 -10.98
N ALA A 40 12.85 25.10 -11.05
CA ALA A 40 14.03 24.38 -11.52
C ALA A 40 14.30 24.56 -13.02
N LEU A 41 13.23 24.62 -13.84
CA LEU A 41 13.35 24.88 -15.28
C LEU A 41 13.85 26.30 -15.53
N ASP A 42 13.27 27.29 -14.87
CA ASP A 42 13.70 28.70 -14.99
C ASP A 42 15.16 28.87 -14.58
N GLN A 43 15.56 28.26 -13.47
CA GLN A 43 16.96 28.28 -13.03
C GLN A 43 17.90 27.65 -14.05
N THR A 44 17.48 26.53 -14.67
CA THR A 44 18.29 25.82 -15.67
C THR A 44 18.40 26.62 -16.98
N LEU A 45 17.32 27.28 -17.38
CA LEU A 45 17.27 28.02 -18.66
C LEU A 45 17.88 29.43 -18.57
N THR A 46 17.71 30.10 -17.43
CA THR A 46 18.12 31.49 -17.25
C THR A 46 19.40 31.65 -16.43
N GLY A 47 19.83 30.62 -15.70
CA GLY A 47 20.97 30.70 -14.78
C GLY A 47 20.72 31.55 -13.54
N HIS A 48 19.49 32.06 -13.32
CA HIS A 48 19.13 32.84 -12.15
C HIS A 48 18.63 31.93 -11.02
N ASP A 49 18.92 32.28 -9.76
CA ASP A 49 18.43 31.56 -8.59
C ASP A 49 16.92 31.81 -8.43
N THR A 50 16.11 30.92 -9.00
CA THR A 50 14.65 31.00 -9.00
C THR A 50 14.11 30.17 -7.84
N ARG A 51 13.28 30.79 -7.00
CA ARG A 51 12.64 30.16 -5.84
C ARG A 51 11.20 29.81 -6.14
N THR A 52 10.68 28.81 -5.43
CA THR A 52 9.27 28.40 -5.57
C THR A 52 8.32 29.53 -5.16
N ALA A 53 7.12 29.58 -5.75
CA ALA A 53 6.10 30.53 -5.35
C ALA A 53 5.67 30.34 -3.89
N ALA A 54 5.69 29.10 -3.39
CA ALA A 54 5.44 28.77 -1.97
C ALA A 54 6.47 29.43 -1.07
N TYR A 55 7.77 29.36 -1.42
CA TYR A 55 8.85 30.05 -0.74
C TYR A 55 8.61 31.57 -0.72
N GLN A 56 8.37 32.16 -1.90
CA GLN A 56 8.16 33.60 -2.04
C GLN A 56 6.98 34.09 -1.22
N LEU A 57 5.85 33.39 -1.29
CA LEU A 57 4.64 33.71 -0.51
C LEU A 57 4.92 33.66 1.00
N ALA A 58 5.66 32.67 1.46
CA ALA A 58 6.02 32.54 2.88
C ALA A 58 6.93 33.67 3.34
N VAL A 59 7.94 34.04 2.54
CA VAL A 59 8.86 35.17 2.79
C VAL A 59 8.08 36.48 2.85
N ASP A 60 7.24 36.77 1.84
CA ASP A 60 6.47 38.00 1.77
C ASP A 60 5.46 38.13 2.91
N THR A 61 4.83 37.00 3.28
CA THR A 61 3.94 36.94 4.42
C THR A 61 4.68 37.25 5.72
N ALA A 62 5.84 36.62 5.94
CA ALA A 62 6.65 36.88 7.12
C ALA A 62 7.09 38.35 7.24
N ARG A 63 7.52 38.94 6.12
CA ARG A 63 7.85 40.38 6.06
C ARG A 63 6.67 41.28 6.40
N ARG A 64 5.47 40.99 5.90
CA ARG A 64 4.25 41.74 6.23
C ARG A 64 3.89 41.68 7.71
N PHE A 65 4.23 40.59 8.37
CA PHE A 65 4.07 40.43 9.82
C PHE A 65 5.27 40.96 10.64
N GLY A 66 6.21 41.66 10.01
CA GLY A 66 7.30 42.35 10.68
C GLY A 66 8.56 41.51 10.94
N ALA A 67 8.69 40.34 10.28
CA ALA A 67 9.91 39.58 10.36
C ALA A 67 11.07 40.28 9.64
N ASP A 68 12.28 40.24 10.22
CA ASP A 68 13.48 40.68 9.54
C ASP A 68 13.85 39.76 8.37
N GLU A 69 14.72 40.21 7.49
CA GLU A 69 15.06 39.54 6.23
C GLU A 69 15.56 38.10 6.47
N LYS A 70 16.42 37.91 7.43
CA LYS A 70 16.99 36.60 7.78
C LYS A 70 15.93 35.63 8.27
N THR A 71 15.03 36.09 9.11
CA THR A 71 13.90 35.30 9.64
C THR A 71 12.92 34.97 8.53
N ALA A 72 12.58 35.94 7.66
CA ALA A 72 11.69 35.69 6.54
C ALA A 72 12.25 34.63 5.57
N ILE A 73 13.53 34.69 5.23
CA ILE A 73 14.23 33.68 4.40
C ILE A 73 14.18 32.30 5.06
N ASN A 74 14.45 32.21 6.36
CA ASN A 74 14.40 30.95 7.09
C ASN A 74 12.98 30.35 7.11
N ILE A 75 11.95 31.18 7.22
CA ILE A 75 10.54 30.76 7.13
C ILE A 75 10.25 30.21 5.73
N GLY A 76 10.66 30.89 4.66
CA GLY A 76 10.52 30.41 3.30
C GLY A 76 11.20 29.06 3.06
N LEU A 77 12.44 28.90 3.48
CA LEU A 77 13.17 27.62 3.40
C LEU A 77 12.49 26.50 4.21
N THR A 78 11.94 26.85 5.38
CA THR A 78 11.22 25.90 6.22
C THR A 78 9.95 25.40 5.53
N VAL A 79 9.21 26.28 4.86
CA VAL A 79 8.01 25.91 4.09
C VAL A 79 8.36 24.99 2.93
N ASP A 80 9.39 25.31 2.16
CA ASP A 80 9.84 24.46 1.04
C ASP A 80 10.23 23.03 1.46
N ILE A 81 10.77 22.87 2.67
CA ILE A 81 11.16 21.58 3.23
C ILE A 81 9.97 20.89 3.91
N ALA A 82 9.15 21.64 4.66
CA ALA A 82 8.08 21.09 5.49
C ALA A 82 6.91 20.55 4.67
N VAL A 83 6.58 21.19 3.53
CA VAL A 83 5.45 20.75 2.68
C VAL A 83 5.65 19.32 2.16
N PRO A 84 6.78 18.93 1.53
CA PRO A 84 7.02 17.56 1.11
C PRO A 84 7.03 16.55 2.26
N ILE A 85 7.59 16.92 3.43
CA ILE A 85 7.64 16.05 4.60
C ILE A 85 6.25 15.84 5.19
N ALA A 86 5.50 16.91 5.43
CA ALA A 86 4.12 16.84 5.93
C ALA A 86 3.24 16.00 5.02
N PHE A 87 3.43 16.14 3.70
CA PHE A 87 2.76 15.36 2.70
C PHE A 87 3.13 13.87 2.76
N GLY A 88 4.41 13.53 2.88
CA GLY A 88 4.86 12.15 3.05
C GLY A 88 4.24 11.48 4.28
N LEU A 89 4.14 12.23 5.40
CA LEU A 89 3.48 11.78 6.63
C LEU A 89 1.97 11.64 6.44
N ALA A 90 1.31 12.59 5.78
CA ALA A 90 -0.12 12.53 5.47
C ALA A 90 -0.46 11.36 4.55
N LEU A 91 0.35 11.11 3.51
CA LEU A 91 0.23 9.92 2.65
C LEU A 91 0.37 8.63 3.45
N GLY A 92 1.33 8.55 4.35
CA GLY A 92 1.50 7.42 5.25
C GLY A 92 0.26 7.20 6.11
N ALA A 93 -0.32 8.26 6.69
CA ALA A 93 -1.53 8.18 7.50
C ALA A 93 -2.76 7.77 6.67
N VAL A 94 -2.96 8.34 5.48
CA VAL A 94 -4.06 7.98 4.56
C VAL A 94 -3.93 6.54 4.09
N ARG A 95 -2.72 6.08 3.76
CA ARG A 95 -2.46 4.69 3.37
C ARG A 95 -2.77 3.70 4.50
N VAL A 96 -2.36 4.03 5.72
CA VAL A 96 -2.69 3.23 6.92
C VAL A 96 -4.19 3.24 7.18
N ALA A 97 -4.88 4.37 7.00
CA ALA A 97 -6.33 4.48 7.16
C ALA A 97 -7.09 3.68 6.08
N SER A 98 -6.65 3.73 4.81
CA SER A 98 -7.29 2.98 3.72
C SER A 98 -7.20 1.47 3.89
N VAL A 99 -6.09 0.98 4.47
CA VAL A 99 -5.95 -0.44 4.84
C VAL A 99 -6.83 -0.81 6.04
N ARG A 100 -7.13 0.14 6.93
CA ARG A 100 -7.98 -0.09 8.12
C ARG A 100 -9.49 -0.12 7.82
N ILE A 101 -9.95 0.57 6.79
CA ILE A 101 -11.38 0.85 6.57
C ILE A 101 -11.96 0.08 5.38
N GLY A 102 -11.14 -0.37 4.43
CA GLY A 102 -11.58 -0.94 3.16
C GLY A 102 -11.65 -2.46 3.11
N ARG A 103 -12.54 -2.98 2.30
CA ARG A 103 -12.47 -4.35 1.81
C ARG A 103 -11.24 -4.47 0.92
N ILE A 104 -10.42 -5.49 1.18
CA ILE A 104 -9.26 -5.77 0.35
C ILE A 104 -9.75 -6.22 -1.04
N ARG A 105 -9.07 -5.76 -2.08
CA ARG A 105 -9.22 -6.24 -3.45
C ARG A 105 -7.97 -6.99 -3.82
N LEU A 106 -8.04 -8.30 -3.90
CA LEU A 106 -6.87 -9.14 -4.16
C LEU A 106 -6.17 -8.81 -5.48
N MET A 107 -6.90 -8.39 -6.50
CA MET A 107 -6.29 -7.93 -7.76
C MET A 107 -5.27 -6.80 -7.59
N GLU A 108 -5.45 -5.93 -6.60
CA GLU A 108 -4.53 -4.83 -6.31
C GLU A 108 -3.24 -5.31 -5.62
N HIS A 109 -3.21 -6.56 -5.17
CA HIS A 109 -2.09 -7.20 -4.48
C HIS A 109 -1.40 -8.26 -5.34
N GLU A 110 -2.03 -8.74 -6.42
CA GLU A 110 -1.44 -9.74 -7.32
C GLU A 110 -0.30 -9.16 -8.15
N SER A 111 0.67 -9.99 -8.44
CA SER A 111 1.75 -9.66 -9.37
C SER A 111 1.22 -9.59 -10.80
N VAL A 112 1.55 -8.51 -11.51
CA VAL A 112 1.13 -8.30 -12.91
C VAL A 112 1.79 -9.29 -13.86
N ALA A 113 3.04 -9.66 -13.62
CA ALA A 113 3.82 -10.53 -14.49
C ALA A 113 4.31 -11.81 -13.82
N GLY A 114 3.75 -12.16 -12.65
CA GLY A 114 4.20 -13.31 -11.87
C GLY A 114 5.53 -13.11 -11.13
N TYR A 115 6.12 -11.90 -11.21
CA TYR A 115 7.37 -11.52 -10.56
C TYR A 115 7.11 -10.55 -9.39
N LYS A 116 8.09 -10.42 -8.49
CA LYS A 116 8.05 -9.42 -7.42
C LYS A 116 8.28 -7.99 -7.96
N PRO A 117 7.65 -6.97 -7.34
CA PRO A 117 6.72 -7.05 -6.22
C PRO A 117 5.32 -7.50 -6.66
N GLY A 118 4.58 -8.07 -5.72
CA GLY A 118 3.20 -8.51 -5.89
C GLY A 118 3.01 -9.95 -5.43
N GLY A 119 1.75 -10.26 -5.12
CA GLY A 119 1.32 -11.53 -4.55
C GLY A 119 0.92 -12.57 -5.60
N HIS A 120 0.39 -13.69 -5.09
CA HIS A 120 -0.07 -14.80 -5.92
C HIS A 120 -1.25 -15.57 -5.29
N THR A 121 -2.08 -14.86 -4.52
CA THR A 121 -3.23 -15.47 -3.85
C THR A 121 -4.27 -15.95 -4.86
N LEU A 122 -4.67 -15.09 -5.80
CA LEU A 122 -5.68 -15.41 -6.80
C LEU A 122 -5.21 -16.55 -7.70
N SER A 123 -4.00 -16.44 -8.20
CA SER A 123 -3.45 -17.39 -9.16
C SER A 123 -3.20 -18.80 -8.58
N ARG A 124 -2.98 -18.89 -7.26
CA ARG A 124 -2.56 -20.15 -6.63
C ARG A 124 -3.51 -20.72 -5.60
N HIS A 125 -4.48 -19.93 -5.10
CA HIS A 125 -5.26 -20.31 -3.93
C HIS A 125 -6.74 -19.90 -4.00
N VAL A 126 -7.25 -19.54 -5.17
CA VAL A 126 -8.67 -19.14 -5.32
C VAL A 126 -9.31 -19.86 -6.49
N GLY A 127 -10.43 -20.53 -6.22
CA GLY A 127 -11.27 -21.13 -7.26
C GLY A 127 -10.66 -22.36 -7.95
N LEU A 128 -9.66 -22.99 -7.36
CA LEU A 128 -9.11 -24.25 -7.87
C LEU A 128 -10.04 -25.40 -7.56
N ASN A 129 -10.13 -26.37 -8.45
CA ASN A 129 -10.88 -27.60 -8.22
C ASN A 129 -9.98 -28.68 -7.55
N GLU A 130 -10.59 -29.78 -7.14
CA GLU A 130 -9.88 -30.88 -6.47
C GLU A 130 -8.81 -31.50 -7.36
N ALA A 131 -9.06 -31.63 -8.66
CA ALA A 131 -8.08 -32.19 -9.61
C ALA A 131 -6.84 -31.32 -9.72
N ASP A 132 -7.02 -29.98 -9.69
CA ASP A 132 -5.90 -29.03 -9.69
C ASP A 132 -5.05 -29.18 -8.43
N LEU A 133 -5.67 -29.32 -7.24
CA LEU A 133 -4.96 -29.52 -5.98
C LEU A 133 -4.18 -30.84 -5.98
N ARG A 134 -4.78 -31.92 -6.46
CA ARG A 134 -4.12 -33.25 -6.60
C ARG A 134 -2.96 -33.19 -7.57
N THR A 135 -3.14 -32.56 -8.71
CA THR A 135 -2.08 -32.36 -9.70
C THR A 135 -0.91 -31.56 -9.12
N ARG A 136 -1.21 -30.52 -8.36
CA ARG A 136 -0.18 -29.71 -7.69
C ARG A 136 0.64 -30.53 -6.70
N LEU A 137 0.03 -31.40 -5.91
CA LEU A 137 0.74 -32.27 -4.97
C LEU A 137 1.56 -33.35 -5.68
N ARG A 138 1.05 -33.91 -6.77
CA ARG A 138 1.85 -34.85 -7.59
C ARG A 138 3.10 -34.19 -8.18
N ASN A 139 2.96 -32.96 -8.67
CA ASN A 139 4.06 -32.23 -9.29
C ASN A 139 5.02 -31.60 -8.25
N ARG A 140 4.61 -31.51 -6.98
CA ARG A 140 5.40 -30.94 -5.88
C ARG A 140 5.25 -31.78 -4.61
N PRO A 141 5.89 -32.95 -4.54
CA PRO A 141 5.71 -33.89 -3.44
C PRO A 141 6.27 -33.38 -2.09
N THR A 142 7.04 -32.31 -2.09
CA THR A 142 7.55 -31.64 -0.86
C THR A 142 6.48 -30.77 -0.16
N LEU A 143 5.35 -30.52 -0.78
CA LEU A 143 4.26 -29.75 -0.16
C LEU A 143 3.52 -30.65 0.86
N SER A 144 3.28 -30.11 2.05
CA SER A 144 2.50 -30.75 3.13
C SER A 144 0.99 -30.70 2.91
N GLY A 145 0.54 -30.09 1.81
CA GLY A 145 -0.87 -29.95 1.46
C GLY A 145 -1.08 -28.93 0.36
N SER A 146 -2.26 -28.96 -0.21
CA SER A 146 -2.73 -27.97 -1.20
C SER A 146 -4.16 -27.58 -0.89
N SER A 147 -4.46 -26.27 -0.93
CA SER A 147 -5.76 -25.74 -0.52
C SER A 147 -6.17 -24.56 -1.39
N THR A 148 -7.47 -24.31 -1.41
CA THR A 148 -8.08 -23.22 -2.20
C THR A 148 -9.25 -22.60 -1.45
N PHE A 149 -9.42 -21.28 -1.57
CA PHE A 149 -10.69 -20.62 -1.26
C PHE A 149 -11.72 -20.99 -2.33
N TYR A 150 -12.98 -21.06 -1.94
CA TYR A 150 -14.05 -21.40 -2.90
C TYR A 150 -14.16 -20.41 -4.06
N ASN A 151 -14.04 -19.10 -3.74
CA ASN A 151 -14.09 -18.04 -4.74
C ASN A 151 -13.42 -16.77 -4.24
N LYS A 152 -13.21 -15.82 -5.15
CA LYS A 152 -12.55 -14.54 -4.87
C LYS A 152 -13.28 -13.71 -3.81
N HIS A 153 -14.60 -13.60 -3.90
CA HIS A 153 -15.39 -12.80 -2.96
C HIS A 153 -15.24 -13.29 -1.52
N LEU A 154 -15.29 -14.60 -1.32
CA LEU A 154 -15.13 -15.22 0.00
C LEU A 154 -13.71 -15.06 0.53
N ALA A 155 -12.70 -15.17 -0.34
CA ALA A 155 -11.31 -14.92 0.01
C ALA A 155 -11.10 -13.47 0.46
N GLU A 156 -11.56 -12.49 -0.34
CA GLU A 156 -11.45 -11.07 -0.04
C GLU A 156 -12.16 -10.68 1.27
N ASP A 157 -13.34 -11.21 1.53
CA ASP A 157 -14.06 -10.97 2.78
C ASP A 157 -13.33 -11.56 3.99
N ALA A 158 -12.90 -12.82 3.91
CA ALA A 158 -12.19 -13.47 5.01
C ALA A 158 -10.85 -12.78 5.31
N ILE A 159 -10.08 -12.44 4.27
CA ILE A 159 -8.81 -11.72 4.40
C ILE A 159 -9.05 -10.32 4.99
N SER A 160 -10.06 -9.59 4.52
CA SER A 160 -10.40 -8.26 5.05
C SER A 160 -10.69 -8.32 6.55
N ARG A 161 -11.46 -9.32 7.00
CA ARG A 161 -11.74 -9.52 8.43
C ARG A 161 -10.48 -9.86 9.23
N ALA A 162 -9.61 -10.72 8.69
CA ALA A 162 -8.33 -11.06 9.32
C ALA A 162 -7.44 -9.83 9.51
N LEU A 163 -7.31 -9.01 8.46
CA LEU A 163 -6.51 -7.78 8.52
C LEU A 163 -7.10 -6.75 9.49
N LYS A 164 -8.43 -6.59 9.49
CA LYS A 164 -9.12 -5.70 10.43
C LYS A 164 -8.93 -6.14 11.87
N PHE A 165 -9.11 -7.42 12.15
CA PHE A 165 -8.93 -7.98 13.51
C PHE A 165 -7.50 -7.81 14.01
N ASN A 166 -6.51 -7.97 13.14
CA ASN A 166 -5.09 -7.87 13.47
C ASN A 166 -4.50 -6.47 13.20
N ALA A 167 -5.32 -5.43 12.97
CA ALA A 167 -4.86 -4.10 12.58
C ALA A 167 -3.80 -3.48 13.52
N PRO A 168 -3.91 -3.57 14.86
CA PRO A 168 -2.88 -3.06 15.77
C PRO A 168 -1.53 -3.78 15.59
N TYR A 169 -1.56 -5.11 15.46
CA TYR A 169 -0.38 -5.93 15.25
C TYR A 169 0.32 -5.61 13.91
N ILE A 170 -0.46 -5.53 12.84
CA ILE A 170 0.04 -5.15 11.50
C ILE A 170 0.65 -3.74 11.52
N THR A 171 -0.01 -2.80 12.20
CA THR A 171 0.48 -1.41 12.31
C THR A 171 1.82 -1.34 13.04
N ASN A 172 1.96 -2.08 14.14
CA ASN A 172 3.22 -2.14 14.87
C ASN A 172 4.33 -2.78 14.02
N TRP A 173 4.05 -3.90 13.40
CA TRP A 173 5.00 -4.56 12.49
C TRP A 173 5.42 -3.64 11.34
N ALA A 174 4.48 -2.96 10.68
CA ALA A 174 4.79 -2.07 9.57
C ALA A 174 5.68 -0.87 9.96
N LYS A 175 5.67 -0.47 11.25
CA LYS A 175 6.51 0.62 11.78
C LYS A 175 7.92 0.14 12.16
N THR A 176 8.06 -1.09 12.61
CA THR A 176 9.30 -1.59 13.25
C THR A 176 10.08 -2.59 12.40
N ALA A 177 9.44 -3.24 11.45
CA ALA A 177 10.07 -4.27 10.65
C ALA A 177 10.94 -3.69 9.52
N ARG A 178 11.93 -4.47 9.10
CA ARG A 178 12.79 -4.13 7.95
C ARG A 178 12.03 -4.31 6.64
N ALA A 179 12.43 -3.59 5.60
CA ALA A 179 11.91 -3.78 4.25
C ALA A 179 12.01 -5.26 3.80
N SER A 180 11.04 -5.71 3.03
CA SER A 180 10.88 -7.09 2.56
C SER A 180 10.64 -8.13 3.67
N SER A 181 10.43 -7.70 4.92
CA SER A 181 9.98 -8.60 6.00
C SER A 181 8.61 -9.16 5.71
N LYS A 182 8.35 -10.38 6.19
CA LYS A 182 7.04 -11.02 6.07
C LYS A 182 6.36 -11.13 7.42
N LEU A 183 5.03 -10.96 7.41
CA LEU A 183 4.18 -11.16 8.56
C LEU A 183 3.17 -12.25 8.25
N ASN A 184 3.16 -13.32 9.04
CA ASN A 184 2.18 -14.38 8.95
C ASN A 184 1.05 -14.14 9.95
N ILE A 185 -0.19 -14.21 9.47
CA ILE A 185 -1.40 -14.03 10.27
C ILE A 185 -2.29 -15.25 10.08
N ASP A 186 -2.44 -16.06 11.11
CA ASP A 186 -3.39 -17.15 11.12
C ASP A 186 -4.72 -16.64 11.67
N PHE A 187 -5.81 -16.96 11.00
CA PHE A 187 -7.12 -16.43 11.32
C PHE A 187 -8.20 -17.51 11.21
N PHE A 188 -9.03 -17.59 12.25
CA PHE A 188 -10.25 -18.42 12.25
C PHE A 188 -11.41 -17.60 11.72
N ALA A 189 -11.95 -17.99 10.56
CA ALA A 189 -12.96 -17.21 9.86
C ALA A 189 -14.38 -17.37 10.42
N GLY A 190 -14.62 -18.30 11.33
CA GLY A 190 -15.95 -18.57 11.88
C GLY A 190 -16.93 -19.22 10.92
N ARG A 191 -16.53 -19.45 9.66
CA ARG A 191 -17.28 -20.12 8.61
C ARG A 191 -16.32 -20.84 7.67
N GLU A 192 -16.87 -21.76 6.88
CA GLU A 192 -16.11 -22.46 5.86
C GLU A 192 -15.63 -21.46 4.79
N VAL A 193 -14.32 -21.45 4.54
CA VAL A 193 -13.68 -20.51 3.58
C VAL A 193 -13.16 -21.21 2.34
N GLY A 194 -12.93 -22.51 2.43
CA GLY A 194 -12.39 -23.28 1.34
C GLY A 194 -12.16 -24.74 1.74
N PHE A 195 -11.39 -25.42 0.95
CA PHE A 195 -11.03 -26.81 1.16
C PHE A 195 -9.60 -27.10 0.71
N GLY A 196 -9.11 -28.27 1.04
CA GLY A 196 -7.82 -28.73 0.56
C GLY A 196 -7.62 -30.22 0.81
N ILE A 197 -6.42 -30.67 0.50
CA ILE A 197 -5.98 -32.07 0.63
C ILE A 197 -4.54 -32.08 1.18
N GLU A 198 -4.23 -33.02 2.04
CA GLU A 198 -2.87 -33.18 2.59
C GLU A 198 -1.97 -34.08 1.73
N SER A 199 -2.55 -34.96 0.94
CA SER A 199 -1.82 -35.80 -0.02
C SER A 199 -2.59 -35.96 -1.32
N ALA A 200 -1.92 -36.35 -2.41
CA ALA A 200 -2.54 -36.51 -3.71
C ALA A 200 -3.67 -37.56 -3.75
N THR A 201 -3.69 -38.49 -2.81
CA THR A 201 -4.71 -39.55 -2.66
C THR A 201 -5.59 -39.37 -1.42
N GLY A 202 -5.31 -38.34 -0.60
CA GLY A 202 -6.03 -38.10 0.65
C GLY A 202 -7.44 -37.54 0.46
N PRO A 203 -8.23 -37.51 1.55
CA PRO A 203 -9.58 -36.96 1.52
C PRO A 203 -9.56 -35.43 1.36
N VAL A 204 -10.67 -34.90 0.85
CA VAL A 204 -10.91 -33.45 0.84
C VAL A 204 -11.30 -33.00 2.25
N ILE A 205 -10.62 -31.99 2.74
CA ILE A 205 -10.80 -31.40 4.07
C ILE A 205 -11.36 -29.98 3.89
N LYS A 206 -12.53 -29.73 4.44
CA LYS A 206 -13.09 -28.38 4.53
C LYS A 206 -12.40 -27.60 5.64
N THR A 207 -12.22 -26.30 5.44
CA THR A 207 -11.47 -25.50 6.41
C THR A 207 -12.15 -24.16 6.73
N TYR A 208 -11.98 -23.79 8.00
CA TYR A 208 -12.48 -22.56 8.62
C TYR A 208 -11.33 -21.63 9.00
N LYS A 209 -10.09 -22.08 8.81
CA LYS A 209 -8.87 -21.35 9.13
C LYS A 209 -8.16 -20.94 7.84
N MET A 210 -7.43 -19.85 7.91
CA MET A 210 -6.57 -19.42 6.81
C MET A 210 -5.32 -18.74 7.32
N ARG A 211 -4.29 -18.70 6.50
CA ARG A 211 -3.08 -17.89 6.70
C ARG A 211 -3.06 -16.77 5.68
N VAL A 212 -2.76 -15.56 6.15
CA VAL A 212 -2.45 -14.40 5.33
C VAL A 212 -0.98 -14.06 5.56
N VAL A 213 -0.22 -13.95 4.49
CA VAL A 213 1.19 -13.53 4.52
C VAL A 213 1.27 -12.14 3.91
N LEU A 214 1.70 -11.17 4.69
CA LEU A 214 1.99 -9.82 4.24
C LEU A 214 3.48 -9.69 3.95
N GLU A 215 3.87 -8.87 2.97
CA GLU A 215 5.26 -8.49 2.71
C GLU A 215 5.39 -6.97 2.78
N LEU A 216 6.36 -6.48 3.59
CA LEU A 216 6.61 -5.05 3.81
C LEU A 216 7.43 -4.50 2.64
N GLN A 217 6.75 -4.18 1.58
CA GLN A 217 7.31 -3.58 0.38
C GLN A 217 6.24 -2.72 -0.29
N MET A 218 6.64 -1.54 -0.76
CA MET A 218 5.72 -0.66 -1.48
C MET A 218 5.22 -1.32 -2.76
N TYR A 219 3.89 -1.42 -2.88
CA TYR A 219 3.23 -1.96 -4.05
C TYR A 219 1.86 -1.31 -4.26
N ASN A 220 1.57 -0.84 -5.48
CA ASN A 220 0.32 -0.16 -5.82
C ASN A 220 -0.07 0.94 -4.82
N GLY A 221 0.92 1.73 -4.38
CA GLY A 221 0.72 2.82 -3.44
C GLY A 221 0.50 2.40 -1.98
N LYS A 222 0.62 1.10 -1.63
CA LYS A 222 0.46 0.57 -0.27
C LYS A 222 1.83 0.23 0.34
N PRO A 223 2.04 0.46 1.64
CA PRO A 223 3.33 0.18 2.31
C PRO A 223 3.65 -1.30 2.42
N TYR A 224 2.64 -2.15 2.33
CA TYR A 224 2.75 -3.61 2.29
C TYR A 224 1.63 -4.19 1.41
N TYR A 225 1.79 -5.42 0.98
CA TYR A 225 0.80 -6.12 0.18
C TYR A 225 0.58 -7.56 0.70
N VAL A 226 -0.52 -8.17 0.29
CA VAL A 226 -0.76 -9.59 0.53
C VAL A 226 0.08 -10.38 -0.45
N LEU A 227 1.17 -10.96 0.05
CA LEU A 227 2.04 -11.82 -0.75
C LEU A 227 1.31 -13.10 -1.15
N THR A 228 0.61 -13.71 -0.19
CA THR A 228 -0.23 -14.88 -0.41
C THR A 228 -1.22 -15.03 0.73
N ALA A 229 -2.37 -15.64 0.45
CA ALA A 229 -3.27 -16.14 1.46
C ALA A 229 -3.84 -17.48 1.02
N PHE A 230 -4.02 -18.39 1.97
CA PHE A 230 -4.51 -19.73 1.68
C PHE A 230 -5.23 -20.33 2.89
N PRO A 231 -6.23 -21.21 2.67
CA PRO A 231 -6.85 -21.98 3.73
C PRO A 231 -5.86 -22.95 4.38
N ILE A 232 -5.92 -23.09 5.72
CA ILE A 232 -5.05 -24.00 6.50
C ILE A 232 -5.85 -25.26 6.79
N LEU A 233 -5.23 -26.43 6.62
CA LEU A 233 -5.88 -27.73 6.82
C LEU A 233 -5.85 -28.24 8.27
N ARG A 234 -4.97 -27.64 9.09
CA ARG A 234 -4.81 -27.98 10.52
C ARG A 234 -4.81 -26.75 11.40
#